data_08f4ea941e71d1622608f35081721255
#
_entry.id   08f4ea941e71d1622608f35081721255
#
_cell.length_a   1.000
_cell.length_b   1.000
_cell.length_c   1.000
_cell.angle_alpha   90.00
_cell.angle_beta   90.00
_cell.angle_gamma   90.00
#
_symmetry.space_group_name_H-M   'P 1'
#
loop_
_entity.id
_entity.type
_entity.pdbx_description
1 polymer ?
#
loop_
_entity_poly.entity_id
_entity_poly.type
_entity_poly.pdbx_seq_one_letter_code
_entity_poly.pdbx_strand_id
1 'polypeptide(L)'
;VGMIPAIQKIPSVSVSQKTSGAFTRYIIYGDSSTLRASHSRYGVMGHFSSLSGKGTISFKTTKHSYAQNKVKMISRISLLIGNNSENFTATLQCDTFPSIRKNCNAKNGVSLLTWDFPCNIQKGTLLLDGTAEIYAILLDGENGIALDNNPLRGCSGTIFTKIDKETMRQAFSLLNTR
;
A
#
# COMPACT_ATOMS: atom_id res chain seq x y z
N VAL A 1 10.09 2.06 -6.95
CA VAL A 1 9.27 0.85 -7.23
C VAL A 1 7.82 1.25 -7.46
N GLY A 2 7.36 2.29 -6.80
CA GLY A 2 6.00 2.77 -6.89
C GLY A 2 5.03 2.05 -5.94
N MET A 3 3.75 2.09 -6.28
CA MET A 3 2.65 1.64 -5.45
C MET A 3 2.39 0.13 -5.59
N ILE A 4 2.27 -0.55 -4.47
CA ILE A 4 1.92 -1.99 -4.41
C ILE A 4 0.76 -2.22 -3.42
N PRO A 5 -0.07 -3.26 -3.63
CA PRO A 5 -1.13 -3.59 -2.70
C PRO A 5 -0.60 -4.20 -1.40
N ALA A 6 -1.38 -4.12 -0.32
CA ALA A 6 -1.06 -4.79 0.94
C ALA A 6 -1.01 -6.33 0.78
N ILE A 7 -1.91 -6.88 -0.02
CA ILE A 7 -1.90 -8.31 -0.41
C ILE A 7 -1.68 -8.40 -1.91
N GLN A 8 -0.50 -8.82 -2.31
CA GLN A 8 -0.15 -9.00 -3.71
C GLN A 8 -0.60 -10.38 -4.20
N LYS A 9 -1.51 -10.41 -5.16
CA LYS A 9 -2.00 -11.67 -5.79
C LYS A 9 -1.18 -12.06 -7.02
N ILE A 10 -0.62 -11.07 -7.71
CA ILE A 10 0.23 -11.28 -8.88
C ILE A 10 1.64 -10.87 -8.50
N PRO A 11 2.64 -11.76 -8.63
CA PRO A 11 4.02 -11.43 -8.34
C PRO A 11 4.50 -10.23 -9.16
N SER A 12 5.19 -9.30 -8.51
CA SER A 12 5.88 -8.20 -9.19
C SER A 12 7.29 -8.64 -9.58
N VAL A 13 7.76 -8.17 -10.75
CA VAL A 13 9.15 -8.39 -11.18
C VAL A 13 10.14 -7.63 -10.29
N SER A 14 9.68 -6.56 -9.65
CA SER A 14 10.55 -5.63 -8.90
C SER A 14 10.54 -5.87 -7.39
N VAL A 15 9.46 -6.43 -6.84
CA VAL A 15 9.28 -6.63 -5.40
C VAL A 15 8.63 -7.96 -5.11
N SER A 16 9.22 -8.72 -4.21
CA SER A 16 8.57 -9.86 -3.57
C SER A 16 7.94 -9.41 -2.25
N GLN A 17 6.74 -9.88 -1.97
CA GLN A 17 5.98 -9.54 -0.77
C GLN A 17 5.48 -10.81 -0.08
N LYS A 18 5.47 -10.77 1.26
CA LYS A 18 4.82 -11.77 2.12
C LYS A 18 3.92 -11.05 3.09
N THR A 19 2.72 -11.56 3.27
CA THR A 19 1.72 -10.99 4.17
C THR A 19 1.21 -12.07 5.12
N SER A 20 1.09 -11.74 6.40
CA SER A 20 0.50 -12.62 7.42
C SER A 20 -0.34 -11.80 8.40
N GLY A 21 -1.34 -12.43 9.02
CA GLY A 21 -2.23 -11.79 9.98
C GLY A 21 -3.67 -11.65 9.49
N ALA A 22 -4.47 -10.87 10.22
CA ALA A 22 -5.91 -10.75 10.05
C ALA A 22 -6.29 -9.78 8.91
N PHE A 23 -5.87 -10.09 7.70
CA PHE A 23 -6.21 -9.31 6.52
C PHE A 23 -7.35 -9.95 5.72
N THR A 24 -8.29 -9.10 5.29
CA THR A 24 -9.33 -9.46 4.33
C THR A 24 -9.23 -8.54 3.11
N ARG A 25 -9.10 -9.11 1.91
CA ARG A 25 -8.98 -8.34 0.67
C ARG A 25 -10.35 -8.11 0.03
N TYR A 26 -10.64 -6.87 -0.31
CA TYR A 26 -11.84 -6.45 -1.02
C TYR A 26 -11.47 -5.88 -2.39
N ILE A 27 -12.30 -6.18 -3.40
CA ILE A 27 -12.11 -5.73 -4.78
C ILE A 27 -13.41 -5.13 -5.28
N ILE A 28 -13.34 -4.01 -5.98
CA ILE A 28 -14.52 -3.29 -6.48
C ILE A 28 -15.27 -4.07 -7.58
N TYR A 29 -14.57 -4.96 -8.27
CA TYR A 29 -15.14 -5.81 -9.33
C TYR A 29 -14.79 -7.28 -9.03
N GLY A 30 -15.47 -8.17 -9.70
CA GLY A 30 -15.24 -9.60 -9.60
C GLY A 30 -16.55 -10.36 -9.61
N ASP A 31 -16.43 -11.65 -9.69
CA ASP A 31 -17.53 -12.60 -9.58
C ASP A 31 -17.95 -12.81 -8.12
N SER A 32 -18.88 -13.73 -7.90
CA SER A 32 -19.37 -14.08 -6.55
C SER A 32 -18.29 -14.64 -5.62
N SER A 33 -17.14 -15.04 -6.15
CA SER A 33 -16.00 -15.57 -5.37
C SER A 33 -15.15 -14.46 -4.75
N THR A 34 -15.32 -13.20 -5.17
CA THR A 34 -14.56 -12.08 -4.64
C THR A 34 -15.36 -11.30 -3.60
N LEU A 35 -14.67 -10.93 -2.51
CA LEU A 35 -15.29 -10.10 -1.48
C LEU A 35 -15.46 -8.67 -1.99
N ARG A 36 -16.70 -8.17 -1.89
CA ARG A 36 -17.03 -6.77 -2.10
C ARG A 36 -17.34 -6.12 -0.77
N ALA A 37 -16.84 -4.91 -0.57
CA ALA A 37 -17.20 -4.13 0.59
C ALA A 37 -18.65 -3.60 0.46
N SER A 38 -19.27 -3.34 1.61
CA SER A 38 -20.59 -2.67 1.68
C SER A 38 -20.55 -1.19 1.30
N HIS A 39 -19.36 -0.65 1.07
CA HIS A 39 -19.10 0.74 0.71
C HIS A 39 -18.23 0.82 -0.55
N SER A 40 -18.06 2.04 -1.10
CA SER A 40 -17.34 2.31 -2.35
C SER A 40 -15.91 2.84 -2.15
N ARG A 41 -15.35 2.84 -0.92
CA ARG A 41 -13.99 3.32 -0.61
C ARG A 41 -12.92 2.28 -0.96
N TYR A 42 -12.58 2.15 -2.23
CA TYR A 42 -11.59 1.15 -2.68
C TYR A 42 -10.18 1.70 -2.89
N GLY A 43 -10.00 3.02 -2.77
CA GLY A 43 -8.73 3.68 -3.05
C GLY A 43 -8.35 3.64 -4.53
N VAL A 44 -7.17 4.18 -4.84
CA VAL A 44 -6.71 4.38 -6.23
C VAL A 44 -6.46 3.09 -7.01
N MET A 45 -6.28 1.97 -6.34
CA MET A 45 -6.03 0.67 -6.97
C MET A 45 -7.30 -0.14 -7.22
N GLY A 46 -8.50 0.37 -6.91
CA GLY A 46 -9.77 -0.35 -7.04
C GLY A 46 -9.91 -1.56 -6.12
N HIS A 47 -9.04 -1.67 -5.13
CA HIS A 47 -9.11 -2.67 -4.06
C HIS A 47 -8.44 -2.14 -2.79
N PHE A 48 -8.74 -2.78 -1.67
CA PHE A 48 -8.06 -2.54 -0.40
C PHE A 48 -7.97 -3.83 0.41
N SER A 49 -7.13 -3.81 1.44
CA SER A 49 -7.08 -4.88 2.45
C SER A 49 -7.53 -4.32 3.79
N SER A 50 -8.59 -4.88 4.35
CA SER A 50 -9.01 -4.56 5.71
C SER A 50 -8.14 -5.35 6.68
N LEU A 51 -7.55 -4.65 7.63
CA LEU A 51 -6.87 -5.26 8.78
C LEU A 51 -7.79 -5.17 10.00
N SER A 52 -7.88 -6.26 10.76
CA SER A 52 -8.59 -6.31 12.05
C SER A 52 -7.70 -6.98 13.10
N GLY A 53 -6.93 -6.18 13.83
CA GLY A 53 -5.95 -6.63 14.81
C GLY A 53 -4.52 -6.57 14.28
N LYS A 54 -3.75 -7.66 14.42
CA LYS A 54 -2.33 -7.67 14.06
C LYS A 54 -2.09 -8.19 12.64
N GLY A 55 -1.19 -7.52 11.93
CA GLY A 55 -0.77 -7.92 10.60
C GLY A 55 0.68 -7.59 10.33
N THR A 56 1.28 -8.36 9.42
CA THR A 56 2.66 -8.18 9.00
C THR A 56 2.75 -8.16 7.49
N ILE A 57 3.45 -7.18 6.94
CA ILE A 57 3.71 -7.07 5.50
C ILE A 57 5.22 -6.93 5.33
N SER A 58 5.87 -7.98 4.83
CA SER A 58 7.29 -7.97 4.49
C SER A 58 7.46 -7.77 3.01
N PHE A 59 8.42 -6.96 2.60
CA PHE A 59 8.76 -6.73 1.20
C PHE A 59 10.27 -6.78 1.01
N LYS A 60 10.65 -7.19 -0.19
CA LYS A 60 12.05 -7.25 -0.63
C LYS A 60 12.14 -6.95 -2.11
N THR A 61 13.06 -6.08 -2.51
CA THR A 61 13.38 -5.86 -3.91
C THR A 61 13.98 -7.11 -4.54
N THR A 62 13.59 -7.42 -5.75
CA THR A 62 14.07 -8.62 -6.44
C THR A 62 15.47 -8.37 -7.03
N LYS A 63 16.25 -9.46 -7.18
CA LYS A 63 17.54 -9.44 -7.86
C LYS A 63 17.40 -9.67 -9.38
N HIS A 64 16.21 -9.50 -9.93
CA HIS A 64 15.97 -9.80 -11.36
C HIS A 64 16.88 -8.95 -12.24
N SER A 65 17.50 -9.58 -13.24
CA SER A 65 18.46 -8.94 -14.16
C SER A 65 17.85 -7.82 -15.00
N TYR A 66 16.55 -7.92 -15.27
CA TYR A 66 15.81 -6.89 -16.02
C TYR A 66 15.48 -5.62 -15.22
N ALA A 67 15.55 -5.68 -13.88
CA ALA A 67 15.29 -4.51 -13.07
C ALA A 67 16.58 -3.67 -12.96
N GLN A 68 16.51 -2.42 -13.41
CA GLN A 68 17.63 -1.49 -13.26
C GLN A 68 17.97 -1.31 -11.77
N ASN A 69 19.26 -1.12 -11.47
CA ASN A 69 19.71 -1.01 -10.09
C ASN A 69 19.02 0.12 -9.31
N LYS A 70 18.71 1.23 -9.96
CA LYS A 70 18.01 2.37 -9.34
C LYS A 70 16.61 2.01 -8.80
N VAL A 71 15.88 1.11 -9.46
CA VAL A 71 14.54 0.71 -8.98
C VAL A 71 14.58 -0.26 -7.78
N LYS A 72 15.78 -0.73 -7.41
CA LYS A 72 16.00 -1.58 -6.23
C LYS A 72 16.35 -0.77 -4.99
N MET A 73 16.46 0.54 -5.12
CA MET A 73 16.86 1.45 -4.06
C MET A 73 15.63 2.16 -3.52
N ILE A 74 15.30 1.90 -2.25
CA ILE A 74 14.15 2.50 -1.58
C ILE A 74 14.68 3.43 -0.51
N SER A 75 14.39 4.73 -0.61
CA SER A 75 14.74 5.75 0.39
C SER A 75 13.52 6.26 1.15
N ARG A 76 12.31 5.97 0.63
CA ARG A 76 11.05 6.33 1.27
C ARG A 76 10.05 5.19 1.18
N ILE A 77 9.38 4.92 2.29
CA ILE A 77 8.26 4.00 2.36
C ILE A 77 7.06 4.77 2.86
N SER A 78 5.92 4.61 2.18
CA SER A 78 4.67 5.19 2.66
C SER A 78 3.56 4.15 2.68
N LEU A 79 2.70 4.24 3.68
CA LEU A 79 1.52 3.39 3.85
C LEU A 79 0.27 4.27 3.71
N LEU A 80 -0.51 4.04 2.67
CA LEU A 80 -1.77 4.72 2.42
C LEU A 80 -2.90 3.92 3.07
N ILE A 81 -3.52 4.50 4.08
CA ILE A 81 -4.58 3.87 4.87
C ILE A 81 -5.83 4.73 4.94
N GLY A 82 -6.94 4.14 5.32
CA GLY A 82 -8.18 4.85 5.61
C GLY A 82 -8.98 4.21 6.72
N ASN A 83 -9.90 4.99 7.29
CA ASN A 83 -10.85 4.54 8.31
C ASN A 83 -10.19 3.72 9.43
N ASN A 84 -9.11 4.25 9.98
CA ASN A 84 -8.34 3.58 11.01
C ASN A 84 -8.90 3.83 12.42
N SER A 85 -8.73 2.84 13.31
CA SER A 85 -9.04 2.95 14.73
C SER A 85 -8.10 3.93 15.46
N GLU A 86 -8.51 4.38 16.63
CA GLU A 86 -7.72 5.31 17.46
C GLU A 86 -6.32 4.82 17.79
N ASN A 87 -6.16 3.52 17.95
CA ASN A 87 -4.90 2.90 18.36
C ASN A 87 -4.18 2.22 17.20
N PHE A 88 -4.45 2.61 15.96
CA PHE A 88 -3.73 2.03 14.84
C PHE A 88 -2.26 2.43 14.86
N THR A 89 -1.40 1.43 14.84
CA THR A 89 0.04 1.62 14.83
C THR A 89 0.68 0.87 13.68
N ALA A 90 1.69 1.49 13.09
CA ALA A 90 2.52 0.88 12.08
C ALA A 90 3.99 1.02 12.47
N THR A 91 4.69 -0.10 12.64
CA THR A 91 6.11 -0.14 12.95
C THR A 91 6.85 -0.69 11.74
N LEU A 92 7.78 0.10 11.22
CA LEU A 92 8.66 -0.34 10.15
C LEU A 92 9.95 -0.87 10.75
N GLN A 93 10.31 -2.08 10.36
CA GLN A 93 11.57 -2.74 10.68
C GLN A 93 12.38 -2.94 9.41
N CYS A 94 13.65 -2.59 9.45
CA CYS A 94 14.64 -2.88 8.41
C CYS A 94 15.98 -3.18 9.05
N ASP A 95 16.85 -3.91 8.34
CA ASP A 95 18.11 -4.38 8.92
C ASP A 95 19.12 -3.23 9.20
N THR A 96 18.95 -2.11 8.53
CA THR A 96 19.93 -1.02 8.50
C THR A 96 19.64 0.05 9.55
N PHE A 97 18.42 0.12 10.06
CA PHE A 97 17.97 1.16 10.99
C PHE A 97 17.17 0.59 12.16
N PRO A 98 17.14 1.28 13.30
CA PRO A 98 16.22 0.96 14.37
C PRO A 98 14.77 0.95 13.89
N SER A 99 13.94 0.14 14.52
CA SER A 99 12.50 0.10 14.24
C SER A 99 11.85 1.45 14.51
N ILE A 100 11.08 1.95 13.55
CA ILE A 100 10.39 3.24 13.64
C ILE A 100 8.89 2.99 13.71
N ARG A 101 8.29 3.31 14.86
CA ARG A 101 6.85 3.23 15.10
C ARG A 101 6.18 4.55 14.78
N LYS A 102 5.04 4.47 14.10
CA LYS A 102 4.11 5.58 13.90
C LYS A 102 2.73 5.21 14.41
N ASN A 103 2.13 6.12 15.13
CA ASN A 103 0.75 6.01 15.58
C ASN A 103 -0.13 6.85 14.65
N CYS A 104 -1.32 6.37 14.36
CA CYS A 104 -2.32 7.12 13.61
C CYS A 104 -3.56 7.27 14.48
N ASN A 105 -3.94 8.51 14.78
CA ASN A 105 -5.18 8.80 15.46
C ASN A 105 -6.37 8.37 14.60
N ALA A 106 -7.48 8.02 15.22
CA ALA A 106 -8.70 7.65 14.52
C ALA A 106 -9.08 8.70 13.47
N LYS A 107 -9.33 8.25 12.26
CA LYS A 107 -9.69 9.14 11.16
C LYS A 107 -10.67 8.47 10.20
N ASN A 108 -11.78 9.16 9.95
CA ASN A 108 -12.69 8.82 8.87
C ASN A 108 -12.18 9.49 7.59
N GLY A 109 -11.35 8.81 6.83
CA GLY A 109 -10.76 9.33 5.61
C GLY A 109 -9.41 8.72 5.34
N VAL A 110 -8.66 9.30 4.39
CA VAL A 110 -7.37 8.78 3.95
C VAL A 110 -6.21 9.44 4.70
N SER A 111 -5.23 8.65 5.08
CA SER A 111 -3.99 9.09 5.72
C SER A 111 -2.78 8.45 5.05
N LEU A 112 -1.65 9.14 5.07
CA LEU A 112 -0.38 8.65 4.57
C LEU A 112 0.64 8.66 5.70
N LEU A 113 1.13 7.47 6.07
CA LEU A 113 2.23 7.31 7.01
C LEU A 113 3.52 7.12 6.22
N THR A 114 4.49 8.00 6.40
CA THR A 114 5.74 8.00 5.60
C THR A 114 6.96 7.82 6.48
N TRP A 115 7.90 6.98 6.06
CA TRP A 115 9.22 6.79 6.63
C TRP A 115 10.27 7.16 5.59
N ASP A 116 11.13 8.12 5.92
CA ASP A 116 12.26 8.54 5.11
C ASP A 116 13.56 7.98 5.69
N PHE A 117 14.48 7.57 4.81
CA PHE A 117 15.77 6.99 5.18
C PHE A 117 16.93 7.79 4.56
N PRO A 118 18.01 7.99 5.32
CA PRO A 118 19.20 8.67 4.80
C PRO A 118 20.00 7.82 3.81
N CYS A 119 19.69 6.53 3.70
CA CYS A 119 20.29 5.65 2.70
C CYS A 119 19.25 4.65 2.17
N ASN A 120 19.60 4.01 1.07
CA ASN A 120 18.70 3.08 0.40
C ASN A 120 18.59 1.75 1.13
N ILE A 121 17.38 1.25 1.27
CA ILE A 121 17.07 -0.09 1.78
C ILE A 121 16.54 -0.98 0.66
N GLN A 122 16.70 -2.29 0.81
CA GLN A 122 16.22 -3.29 -0.14
C GLN A 122 15.13 -4.20 0.41
N LYS A 123 14.94 -4.20 1.72
CA LYS A 123 13.94 -5.01 2.40
C LYS A 123 13.44 -4.31 3.65
N GLY A 124 12.21 -4.59 4.02
CA GLY A 124 11.60 -4.11 5.24
C GLY A 124 10.37 -4.92 5.60
N THR A 125 9.94 -4.74 6.83
CA THR A 125 8.75 -5.38 7.39
C THR A 125 7.92 -4.33 8.11
N LEU A 126 6.68 -4.18 7.71
CA LEU A 126 5.66 -3.39 8.40
C LEU A 126 4.93 -4.29 9.38
N LEU A 127 5.01 -3.99 10.66
CA LEU A 127 4.19 -4.58 11.71
C LEU A 127 3.04 -3.62 11.97
N LEU A 128 1.82 -4.09 11.79
CA LEU A 128 0.60 -3.31 11.92
C LEU A 128 -0.23 -3.85 13.08
N ASP A 129 -0.83 -2.95 13.86
CA ASP A 129 -1.72 -3.31 14.96
C ASP A 129 -2.89 -2.33 15.01
N GLY A 130 -4.11 -2.85 15.11
CA GLY A 130 -5.35 -2.10 15.11
C GLY A 130 -6.23 -2.41 13.89
N THR A 131 -7.22 -1.57 13.64
CA THR A 131 -8.14 -1.70 12.50
C THR A 131 -7.88 -0.60 11.50
N ALA A 132 -7.76 -0.94 10.22
CA ALA A 132 -7.62 0.02 9.12
C ALA A 132 -7.95 -0.61 7.77
N GLU A 133 -8.36 0.23 6.81
CA GLU A 133 -8.40 -0.08 5.38
C GLU A 133 -7.03 0.28 4.78
N ILE A 134 -6.28 -0.69 4.28
CA ILE A 134 -4.96 -0.46 3.68
C ILE A 134 -5.14 -0.41 2.17
N TYR A 135 -4.92 0.76 1.59
CA TYR A 135 -5.10 1.00 0.17
C TYR A 135 -3.85 0.67 -0.64
N ALA A 136 -2.67 1.10 -0.16
CA ALA A 136 -1.41 0.85 -0.86
C ALA A 136 -0.20 1.00 0.04
N ILE A 137 0.92 0.41 -0.40
CA ILE A 137 2.27 0.67 0.10
C ILE A 137 3.06 1.27 -1.05
N LEU A 138 3.71 2.41 -0.80
CA LEU A 138 4.57 3.07 -1.76
C LEU A 138 6.02 2.82 -1.40
N LEU A 139 6.82 2.46 -2.39
CA LEU A 139 8.25 2.18 -2.26
C LEU A 139 9.00 3.09 -3.23
N ASP A 140 9.47 4.23 -2.74
CA ASP A 140 10.04 5.28 -3.56
C ASP A 140 11.56 5.38 -3.38
N GLY A 141 12.24 5.72 -4.45
CA GLY A 141 13.66 6.06 -4.46
C GLY A 141 13.85 7.58 -4.28
N GLU A 142 15.10 7.98 -4.07
CA GLU A 142 15.48 9.38 -3.88
C GLU A 142 15.22 10.23 -5.12
N ASN A 143 15.46 9.67 -6.30
CA ASN A 143 15.38 10.37 -7.58
C ASN A 143 14.62 9.55 -8.63
N GLY A 144 13.88 10.24 -9.48
CA GLY A 144 13.19 9.63 -10.61
C GLY A 144 11.69 9.96 -10.63
N ILE A 145 11.03 9.36 -11.61
CA ILE A 145 9.57 9.43 -11.76
C ILE A 145 9.02 8.03 -11.48
N ALA A 146 8.05 7.92 -10.58
CA ALA A 146 7.29 6.72 -10.39
C ALA A 146 6.08 6.74 -11.33
N LEU A 147 5.95 5.71 -12.15
CA LEU A 147 4.78 5.47 -12.99
C LEU A 147 4.00 4.32 -12.40
N ASP A 148 2.86 4.62 -11.79
CA ASP A 148 1.99 3.62 -11.22
C ASP A 148 0.97 3.15 -12.28
N ASN A 149 1.06 1.89 -12.66
CA ASN A 149 0.08 1.27 -13.51
C ASN A 149 -0.90 0.47 -12.66
N ASN A 150 -2.16 0.91 -12.61
CA ASN A 150 -3.24 0.25 -11.88
C ASN A 150 -4.19 -0.50 -12.84
N PRO A 151 -3.74 -1.56 -13.51
CA PRO A 151 -4.57 -2.29 -14.45
C PRO A 151 -5.62 -3.08 -13.69
N LEU A 152 -6.88 -2.87 -14.04
CA LEU A 152 -7.97 -3.73 -13.66
C LEU A 152 -8.34 -4.60 -14.87
N ARG A 153 -7.92 -5.86 -14.84
CA ARG A 153 -8.11 -6.79 -15.95
C ARG A 153 -9.58 -6.90 -16.34
N GLY A 154 -9.87 -6.73 -17.64
CA GLY A 154 -11.23 -6.79 -18.16
C GLY A 154 -12.09 -5.56 -17.91
N CYS A 155 -11.51 -4.48 -17.38
CA CYS A 155 -12.21 -3.24 -17.10
C CYS A 155 -11.82 -2.12 -18.07
N SER A 156 -12.81 -1.41 -18.59
CA SER A 156 -12.63 -0.26 -19.51
C SER A 156 -12.27 1.06 -18.80
N GLY A 157 -11.89 1.02 -17.52
CA GLY A 157 -11.66 2.22 -16.72
C GLY A 157 -12.92 2.81 -16.07
N THR A 158 -14.11 2.54 -16.58
CA THR A 158 -15.38 3.03 -16.01
C THR A 158 -15.61 2.55 -14.57
N ILE A 159 -14.97 1.46 -14.15
CA ILE A 159 -15.07 0.95 -12.79
C ILE A 159 -14.58 1.98 -11.75
N PHE A 160 -13.62 2.82 -12.11
CA PHE A 160 -13.09 3.86 -11.23
C PHE A 160 -14.12 4.93 -10.89
N THR A 161 -15.13 5.14 -11.75
CA THR A 161 -16.24 6.07 -11.46
C THR A 161 -17.14 5.60 -10.32
N LYS A 162 -17.06 4.32 -9.96
CA LYS A 162 -17.80 3.72 -8.84
C LYS A 162 -17.06 3.83 -7.49
N ILE A 163 -15.82 4.29 -7.50
CA ILE A 163 -15.06 4.53 -6.27
C ILE A 163 -15.56 5.85 -5.65
N ASP A 164 -15.61 5.89 -4.33
CA ASP A 164 -15.97 7.08 -3.59
C ASP A 164 -15.05 8.25 -3.96
N LYS A 165 -15.67 9.35 -4.43
CA LYS A 165 -14.95 10.52 -4.95
C LYS A 165 -14.07 11.19 -3.91
N GLU A 166 -14.53 11.23 -2.66
CA GLU A 166 -13.79 11.87 -1.58
C GLU A 166 -12.55 11.06 -1.21
N THR A 167 -12.68 9.75 -1.12
CA THR A 167 -11.54 8.82 -0.93
C THR A 167 -10.50 8.99 -2.03
N MET A 168 -10.93 9.07 -3.29
CA MET A 168 -10.03 9.28 -4.42
C MET A 168 -9.35 10.65 -4.37
N ARG A 169 -10.11 11.71 -4.10
CA ARG A 169 -9.59 13.06 -3.99
C ARG A 169 -8.53 13.19 -2.90
N GLN A 170 -8.79 12.63 -1.72
CA GLN A 170 -7.86 12.63 -0.60
C GLN A 170 -6.60 11.82 -0.94
N ALA A 171 -6.76 10.63 -1.53
CA ALA A 171 -5.62 9.79 -1.91
C ALA A 171 -4.71 10.51 -2.92
N PHE A 172 -5.26 11.06 -4.01
CA PHE A 172 -4.47 11.80 -5.00
C PHE A 172 -3.80 13.04 -4.43
N SER A 173 -4.47 13.76 -3.53
CA SER A 173 -3.88 14.91 -2.84
C SER A 173 -2.68 14.51 -1.99
N LEU A 174 -2.77 13.40 -1.25
CA LEU A 174 -1.68 12.89 -0.40
C LEU A 174 -0.52 12.30 -1.22
N LEU A 175 -0.82 11.70 -2.36
CA LEU A 175 0.17 11.14 -3.27
C LEU A 175 0.89 12.21 -4.10
N ASN A 176 0.41 13.46 -4.07
CA ASN A 176 0.96 14.57 -4.86
C ASN A 176 1.10 14.21 -6.35
N THR A 177 0.10 13.52 -6.89
CA THR A 177 0.07 13.12 -8.31
C THR A 177 -0.08 14.35 -9.19
N ARG A 178 0.71 14.42 -10.25
CA ARG A 178 0.68 15.47 -11.27
C ARG A 178 0.28 14.90 -12.62
#